data_6f36eba16a565de9278f495745954726
#
_entry.id   6f36eba16a565de9278f495745954726
#
_cell.length_a   1.000
_cell.length_b   1.000
_cell.length_c   1.000
_cell.angle_alpha   90.00
_cell.angle_beta   90.00
_cell.angle_gamma   90.00
#
_symmetry.space_group_name_H-M   'P 1'
#
loop_
_entity.id
_entity.type
_entity.pdbx_description
1 polymer ?
#
loop_
_entity_poly.entity_id
_entity_poly.type
_entity_poly.pdbx_seq_one_letter_code
_entity_poly.pdbx_strand_id
1 'polypeptide(L)'
;VLSTAAVAGTEYEILMETYAGHYYPESPDGGCATGPVLPGSYQDPLEEGRRRTLGVCTFGIWNEDAYQLWMDADTLKQVLDKLDPNSLRAAKIAEALENFTLAVDFEQDEAGRIASYRAGREALKPALEAKNGSTTPVFYAVGNAHIDLAWLWPMAETHRKTERTFAAQLRLLEEYPEYKYIQSQPAAYEMCRKYYPELFQRIKEAVKDGKWIAEGAMWVEPDTNMASGEALIRQLLYGKKYYKEEFGVDSQMLWLPDTFGYTAALPQILKSCGVKYLVTQKIFWSYNEGEQFPYHYFYWEGMDGSKITSFLPTSYTYRTDPSELIGVWENRSQKRDLDAFLLPFG
;
A
#
# COMPACT_ATOMS: atom_id res chain seq x y z
N VAL A 1 -19.29 -4.01 3.21
CA VAL A 1 -20.52 -3.65 3.96
C VAL A 1 -21.69 -3.57 2.97
N LEU A 2 -22.71 -4.43 3.13
CA LEU A 2 -23.92 -4.40 2.29
C LEU A 2 -24.85 -3.25 2.68
N SER A 3 -24.96 -2.97 3.96
CA SER A 3 -25.77 -1.87 4.50
C SER A 3 -25.25 -1.46 5.86
N THR A 4 -25.27 -0.16 6.14
CA THR A 4 -25.00 0.41 7.47
C THR A 4 -26.26 0.52 8.32
N ALA A 5 -27.44 0.31 7.71
CA ALA A 5 -28.75 0.38 8.37
C ALA A 5 -29.68 -0.66 7.71
N ALA A 6 -29.38 -1.93 7.92
CA ALA A 6 -30.17 -3.03 7.35
C ALA A 6 -31.58 -3.04 7.94
N VAL A 7 -32.59 -3.16 7.06
CA VAL A 7 -34.00 -3.29 7.41
C VAL A 7 -34.46 -4.71 7.13
N ALA A 8 -35.17 -5.30 8.07
CA ALA A 8 -35.70 -6.66 7.91
C ALA A 8 -36.61 -6.76 6.65
N GLY A 9 -36.39 -7.80 5.85
CA GLY A 9 -37.13 -8.01 4.59
C GLY A 9 -36.54 -7.30 3.37
N THR A 10 -35.44 -6.52 3.52
CA THR A 10 -34.75 -5.95 2.36
C THR A 10 -33.98 -7.06 1.62
N GLU A 11 -34.17 -7.15 0.32
CA GLU A 11 -33.40 -8.03 -0.54
C GLU A 11 -32.19 -7.32 -1.11
N TYR A 12 -31.05 -7.99 -1.15
CA TYR A 12 -29.81 -7.50 -1.74
C TYR A 12 -29.37 -8.43 -2.87
N GLU A 13 -29.14 -7.87 -4.05
CA GLU A 13 -28.51 -8.59 -5.15
C GLU A 13 -26.99 -8.39 -5.06
N ILE A 14 -26.24 -9.50 -5.05
CA ILE A 14 -24.78 -9.49 -5.02
C ILE A 14 -24.28 -10.09 -6.32
N LEU A 15 -23.61 -9.28 -7.12
CA LEU A 15 -22.90 -9.72 -8.32
C LEU A 15 -21.43 -9.98 -7.96
N MET A 16 -20.97 -11.19 -8.24
CA MET A 16 -19.59 -11.60 -7.96
C MET A 16 -18.91 -12.00 -9.26
N GLU A 17 -17.88 -11.24 -9.65
CA GLU A 17 -16.97 -11.65 -10.72
C GLU A 17 -15.86 -12.51 -10.13
N THR A 18 -15.67 -13.71 -10.67
CA THR A 18 -14.57 -14.60 -10.26
C THR A 18 -13.59 -14.75 -11.40
N TYR A 19 -12.31 -14.66 -11.07
CA TYR A 19 -11.22 -14.83 -12.01
C TYR A 19 -10.35 -16.02 -11.60
N ALA A 20 -10.41 -17.10 -12.41
CA ALA A 20 -9.57 -18.27 -12.23
C ALA A 20 -8.17 -18.00 -12.80
N GLY A 21 -7.33 -17.35 -12.02
CA GLY A 21 -5.99 -17.01 -12.44
C GLY A 21 -5.03 -18.21 -12.56
N HIS A 22 -3.77 -17.92 -12.78
CA HIS A 22 -2.71 -18.91 -12.91
C HIS A 22 -2.33 -19.51 -11.55
N TYR A 23 -2.07 -20.82 -11.51
CA TYR A 23 -1.51 -21.52 -10.35
C TYR A 23 0.01 -21.49 -10.42
N TYR A 24 0.66 -21.04 -9.35
CA TYR A 24 2.11 -21.00 -9.21
C TYR A 24 2.53 -22.04 -8.15
N PRO A 25 2.95 -23.26 -8.56
CA PRO A 25 3.19 -24.36 -7.62
C PRO A 25 4.41 -24.15 -6.70
N GLU A 26 5.33 -23.26 -7.08
CA GLU A 26 6.56 -22.99 -6.35
C GLU A 26 6.39 -21.95 -5.21
N SER A 27 5.21 -21.38 -5.07
CA SER A 27 4.96 -20.46 -3.96
C SER A 27 4.91 -21.23 -2.62
N PRO A 28 5.65 -20.78 -1.59
CA PRO A 28 5.62 -21.38 -0.25
C PRO A 28 4.20 -21.45 0.34
N ASP A 29 3.31 -20.56 -0.07
CA ASP A 29 1.93 -20.43 0.41
C ASP A 29 0.92 -21.28 -0.38
N GLY A 30 1.38 -22.21 -1.19
CA GLY A 30 0.52 -23.16 -1.91
C GLY A 30 -0.08 -22.64 -3.21
N GLY A 31 0.49 -21.61 -3.79
CA GLY A 31 0.15 -21.14 -5.13
C GLY A 31 -0.65 -19.85 -5.17
N CYS A 32 -0.19 -18.92 -5.97
CA CYS A 32 -0.84 -17.66 -6.26
C CYS A 32 -1.53 -17.72 -7.63
N ALA A 33 -2.78 -17.27 -7.70
CA ALA A 33 -3.48 -17.14 -8.97
C ALA A 33 -3.13 -15.82 -9.62
N THR A 34 -2.25 -15.84 -10.61
CA THR A 34 -1.70 -14.63 -11.21
C THR A 34 -2.25 -14.28 -12.57
N GLY A 35 -2.89 -15.20 -13.28
CA GLY A 35 -3.44 -14.89 -14.59
C GLY A 35 -3.67 -16.13 -15.47
N PRO A 36 -4.34 -15.99 -16.62
CA PRO A 36 -4.48 -17.07 -17.56
C PRO A 36 -3.14 -17.41 -18.20
N VAL A 37 -2.83 -18.68 -18.28
CA VAL A 37 -1.68 -19.19 -19.03
C VAL A 37 -1.99 -19.10 -20.52
N LEU A 38 -1.06 -18.54 -21.29
CA LEU A 38 -1.17 -18.59 -22.75
C LEU A 38 -1.06 -20.05 -23.22
N PRO A 39 -1.91 -20.50 -24.17
CA PRO A 39 -1.83 -21.84 -24.68
C PRO A 39 -0.42 -22.19 -25.16
N GLY A 40 0.14 -23.29 -24.63
CA GLY A 40 1.48 -23.75 -24.96
C GLY A 40 2.66 -23.05 -24.28
N SER A 41 2.43 -22.04 -23.47
CA SER A 41 3.50 -21.33 -22.77
C SER A 41 3.88 -21.95 -21.42
N TYR A 42 2.96 -22.62 -20.77
CA TYR A 42 3.16 -23.32 -19.49
C TYR A 42 2.15 -24.45 -19.34
N GLN A 43 2.62 -25.61 -18.92
CA GLN A 43 1.73 -26.71 -18.57
C GLN A 43 1.45 -26.58 -17.08
N ASP A 44 0.24 -26.14 -16.77
CA ASP A 44 -0.26 -26.16 -15.42
C ASP A 44 -0.30 -27.61 -14.91
N PRO A 45 0.52 -27.96 -13.91
CA PRO A 45 0.51 -29.29 -13.33
C PRO A 45 -0.69 -29.49 -12.40
N LEU A 46 -1.82 -28.84 -12.65
CA LEU A 46 -3.04 -29.16 -11.92
C LEU A 46 -3.26 -30.66 -12.02
N GLU A 47 -2.94 -31.35 -10.94
CA GLU A 47 -3.31 -32.75 -10.78
C GLU A 47 -4.78 -32.90 -11.17
N GLU A 48 -5.05 -33.90 -11.98
CA GLU A 48 -6.39 -34.20 -12.45
C GLU A 48 -7.36 -34.23 -11.25
N GLY A 49 -8.33 -33.31 -11.19
CA GLY A 49 -9.25 -33.16 -10.08
C GLY A 49 -9.02 -31.99 -9.12
N ARG A 50 -7.89 -31.28 -9.15
CA ARG A 50 -7.72 -30.02 -8.41
C ARG A 50 -8.42 -28.88 -9.15
N ARG A 51 -9.59 -28.50 -8.66
CA ARG A 51 -10.31 -27.30 -9.11
C ARG A 51 -10.30 -26.27 -7.99
N ARG A 52 -10.09 -25.01 -8.34
CA ARG A 52 -10.31 -23.91 -7.39
C ARG A 52 -11.80 -23.84 -7.11
N THR A 53 -12.14 -23.81 -5.85
CA THR A 53 -13.51 -23.68 -5.38
C THR A 53 -13.66 -22.38 -4.62
N LEU A 54 -14.83 -21.76 -4.72
CA LEU A 54 -15.19 -20.69 -3.79
C LEU A 54 -15.25 -21.28 -2.39
N GLY A 55 -14.63 -20.60 -1.43
CA GLY A 55 -14.76 -20.93 -0.03
C GLY A 55 -16.16 -20.67 0.50
N VAL A 56 -16.35 -20.88 1.79
CA VAL A 56 -17.63 -20.58 2.43
C VAL A 56 -17.89 -19.09 2.38
N CYS A 57 -19.03 -18.69 1.80
CA CYS A 57 -19.51 -17.31 1.86
C CYS A 57 -20.29 -17.13 3.15
N THR A 58 -19.84 -16.23 4.00
CA THR A 58 -20.51 -15.89 5.24
C THR A 58 -20.95 -14.42 5.22
N PHE A 59 -22.05 -14.12 5.88
CA PHE A 59 -22.47 -12.76 6.15
C PHE A 59 -22.93 -12.67 7.62
N GLY A 60 -22.89 -11.47 8.18
CA GLY A 60 -23.27 -11.26 9.54
C GLY A 60 -23.30 -9.77 9.89
N ILE A 61 -23.59 -9.47 11.13
CA ILE A 61 -23.55 -8.11 11.66
C ILE A 61 -22.11 -7.81 12.06
N TRP A 62 -21.57 -6.73 11.49
CA TRP A 62 -20.26 -6.23 11.87
C TRP A 62 -20.33 -5.54 13.23
N ASN A 63 -19.49 -5.95 14.17
CA ASN A 63 -19.40 -5.33 15.49
C ASN A 63 -18.19 -4.39 15.54
N GLU A 64 -18.43 -3.11 15.33
CA GLU A 64 -17.40 -2.08 15.31
C GLU A 64 -16.70 -1.92 16.65
N ASP A 65 -17.45 -1.98 17.77
CA ASP A 65 -16.86 -1.85 19.11
C ASP A 65 -15.87 -3.00 19.41
N ALA A 66 -16.20 -4.21 18.99
CA ALA A 66 -15.29 -5.36 19.13
C ALA A 66 -14.05 -5.22 18.25
N TYR A 67 -14.22 -4.76 17.01
CA TYR A 67 -13.12 -4.56 16.08
C TYR A 67 -12.14 -3.48 16.57
N GLN A 68 -12.66 -2.34 16.99
CA GLN A 68 -11.84 -1.24 17.51
C GLN A 68 -11.11 -1.64 18.80
N LEU A 69 -11.78 -2.38 19.70
CA LEU A 69 -11.15 -2.91 20.90
C LEU A 69 -9.99 -3.86 20.57
N TRP A 70 -10.20 -4.75 19.58
CA TRP A 70 -9.14 -5.66 19.11
C TRP A 70 -7.95 -4.89 18.55
N MET A 71 -8.20 -3.89 17.70
CA MET A 71 -7.14 -3.05 17.11
C MET A 71 -6.34 -2.31 18.17
N ASP A 72 -7.02 -1.72 19.17
CA ASP A 72 -6.40 -0.98 20.28
C ASP A 72 -5.50 -1.91 21.13
N ALA A 73 -6.01 -3.09 21.48
CA ALA A 73 -5.29 -4.07 22.30
C ALA A 73 -4.11 -4.70 21.53
N ASP A 74 -4.31 -5.08 20.28
CA ASP A 74 -3.26 -5.66 19.42
C ASP A 74 -2.12 -4.65 19.18
N THR A 75 -2.47 -3.38 18.94
CA THR A 75 -1.49 -2.29 18.82
C THR A 75 -0.60 -2.18 20.05
N LEU A 76 -1.19 -2.13 21.24
CA LEU A 76 -0.44 -2.03 22.49
C LEU A 76 0.37 -3.31 22.77
N LYS A 77 -0.19 -4.48 22.46
CA LYS A 77 0.53 -5.76 22.61
C LYS A 77 1.77 -5.80 21.73
N GLN A 78 1.67 -5.42 20.47
CA GLN A 78 2.80 -5.37 19.58
C GLN A 78 3.87 -4.36 20.02
N VAL A 79 3.47 -3.20 20.53
CA VAL A 79 4.41 -2.22 21.10
C VAL A 79 5.10 -2.81 22.32
N LEU A 80 4.34 -3.44 23.23
CA LEU A 80 4.89 -4.07 24.44
C LEU A 80 5.96 -5.10 24.12
N ASP A 81 5.71 -5.95 23.12
CA ASP A 81 6.64 -7.02 22.69
C ASP A 81 7.98 -6.49 22.17
N LYS A 82 8.03 -5.22 21.77
CA LYS A 82 9.23 -4.56 21.23
C LYS A 82 9.95 -3.65 22.23
N LEU A 83 9.34 -3.34 23.35
CA LEU A 83 9.93 -2.48 24.37
C LEU A 83 10.89 -3.26 25.29
N ASP A 84 11.84 -2.54 25.90
CA ASP A 84 12.56 -3.05 27.07
C ASP A 84 11.56 -3.38 28.18
N PRO A 85 11.48 -4.65 28.62
CA PRO A 85 10.52 -5.06 29.65
C PRO A 85 10.69 -4.34 30.99
N ASN A 86 11.87 -3.77 31.25
CA ASN A 86 12.16 -3.00 32.46
C ASN A 86 11.82 -1.52 32.34
N SER A 87 11.34 -1.07 31.17
CA SER A 87 10.96 0.32 30.98
C SER A 87 9.63 0.67 31.66
N LEU A 88 9.52 1.90 32.15
CA LEU A 88 8.26 2.40 32.70
C LEU A 88 7.12 2.35 31.67
N ARG A 89 7.42 2.56 30.39
CA ARG A 89 6.43 2.47 29.32
C ARG A 89 5.89 1.06 29.17
N ALA A 90 6.76 0.04 29.20
CA ALA A 90 6.35 -1.36 29.18
C ALA A 90 5.42 -1.69 30.36
N ALA A 91 5.80 -1.27 31.58
CA ALA A 91 4.98 -1.48 32.78
C ALA A 91 3.59 -0.84 32.65
N LYS A 92 3.51 0.41 32.14
CA LYS A 92 2.21 1.11 31.95
C LYS A 92 1.35 0.48 30.87
N ILE A 93 1.94 -0.02 29.79
CA ILE A 93 1.19 -0.74 28.74
C ILE A 93 0.68 -2.08 29.29
N ALA A 94 1.52 -2.81 30.03
CA ALA A 94 1.09 -4.06 30.68
C ALA A 94 -0.06 -3.85 31.64
N GLU A 95 -0.01 -2.79 32.49
CA GLU A 95 -1.10 -2.41 33.39
C GLU A 95 -2.40 -2.08 32.62
N ALA A 96 -2.30 -1.32 31.49
CA ALA A 96 -3.46 -1.00 30.67
C ALA A 96 -4.08 -2.26 30.04
N LEU A 97 -3.26 -3.19 29.55
CA LEU A 97 -3.71 -4.47 29.01
C LEU A 97 -4.34 -5.38 30.10
N GLU A 98 -3.81 -5.36 31.31
CA GLU A 98 -4.43 -6.06 32.43
C GLU A 98 -5.81 -5.46 32.76
N ASN A 99 -5.90 -4.15 32.91
CA ASN A 99 -7.16 -3.46 33.20
C ASN A 99 -8.20 -3.69 32.08
N PHE A 100 -7.76 -3.74 30.82
CA PHE A 100 -8.62 -4.11 29.70
C PHE A 100 -9.22 -5.52 29.88
N THR A 101 -8.40 -6.51 30.26
CA THR A 101 -8.90 -7.89 30.45
C THR A 101 -9.89 -8.02 31.59
N LEU A 102 -9.79 -7.15 32.61
CA LEU A 102 -10.73 -7.10 33.72
C LEU A 102 -12.04 -6.36 33.38
N ALA A 103 -11.99 -5.46 32.38
CA ALA A 103 -13.16 -4.67 31.97
C ALA A 103 -14.06 -5.40 30.96
N VAL A 104 -13.50 -6.31 30.16
CA VAL A 104 -14.24 -7.03 29.10
C VAL A 104 -14.91 -8.27 29.67
N ASP A 105 -16.22 -8.41 29.43
CA ASP A 105 -17.02 -9.54 29.87
C ASP A 105 -17.77 -10.15 28.66
N PHE A 106 -17.41 -11.37 28.29
CA PHE A 106 -18.00 -12.11 27.20
C PHE A 106 -19.28 -12.88 27.60
N GLU A 107 -19.56 -13.01 28.89
CA GLU A 107 -20.70 -13.77 29.41
C GLU A 107 -22.01 -12.93 29.46
N GLN A 108 -21.90 -11.62 29.23
CA GLN A 108 -23.04 -10.71 29.18
C GLN A 108 -23.90 -10.94 27.91
N ASP A 109 -25.11 -10.41 27.93
CA ASP A 109 -25.91 -10.26 26.72
C ASP A 109 -25.24 -9.30 25.73
N GLU A 110 -25.81 -9.16 24.54
CA GLU A 110 -25.20 -8.35 23.47
C GLU A 110 -24.94 -6.90 23.88
N ALA A 111 -25.90 -6.28 24.55
CA ALA A 111 -25.77 -4.91 25.04
C ALA A 111 -24.70 -4.76 26.13
N GLY A 112 -24.65 -5.70 27.06
CA GLY A 112 -23.64 -5.77 28.10
C GLY A 112 -22.25 -6.02 27.53
N ARG A 113 -22.09 -6.91 26.53
CA ARG A 113 -20.82 -7.13 25.84
C ARG A 113 -20.33 -5.86 25.17
N ILE A 114 -21.18 -5.16 24.40
CA ILE A 114 -20.81 -3.89 23.76
C ILE A 114 -20.37 -2.85 24.79
N ALA A 115 -21.09 -2.73 25.90
CA ALA A 115 -20.71 -1.84 26.97
C ALA A 115 -19.35 -2.20 27.57
N SER A 116 -19.07 -3.49 27.79
CA SER A 116 -17.77 -3.98 28.27
C SER A 116 -16.64 -3.72 27.30
N TYR A 117 -16.87 -3.84 25.96
CA TYR A 117 -15.87 -3.50 24.93
C TYR A 117 -15.49 -2.03 24.99
N ARG A 118 -16.47 -1.14 25.14
CA ARG A 118 -16.21 0.30 25.31
C ARG A 118 -15.44 0.60 26.60
N ALA A 119 -15.77 -0.05 27.68
CA ALA A 119 -15.02 0.06 28.93
C ALA A 119 -13.57 -0.43 28.78
N GLY A 120 -13.36 -1.53 28.08
CA GLY A 120 -12.03 -2.03 27.74
C GLY A 120 -11.21 -1.02 26.93
N ARG A 121 -11.81 -0.35 25.95
CA ARG A 121 -11.15 0.71 25.17
C ARG A 121 -10.76 1.92 26.03
N GLU A 122 -11.63 2.34 26.95
CA GLU A 122 -11.29 3.42 27.89
C GLU A 122 -10.11 3.04 28.82
N ALA A 123 -9.97 1.76 29.18
CA ALA A 123 -8.81 1.29 29.94
C ALA A 123 -7.50 1.34 29.13
N LEU A 124 -7.55 1.10 27.81
CA LEU A 124 -6.37 1.15 26.92
C LEU A 124 -5.97 2.57 26.51
N LYS A 125 -6.92 3.49 26.50
CA LYS A 125 -6.76 4.85 25.96
C LYS A 125 -5.57 5.64 26.52
N PRO A 126 -5.28 5.66 27.84
CA PRO A 126 -4.10 6.40 28.35
C PRO A 126 -2.77 5.91 27.80
N ALA A 127 -2.66 4.60 27.52
CA ALA A 127 -1.45 4.01 26.94
C ALA A 127 -1.32 4.33 25.44
N LEU A 128 -2.44 4.35 24.70
CA LEU A 128 -2.50 4.72 23.29
C LEU A 128 -2.22 6.20 23.07
N GLU A 129 -2.71 7.08 23.91
CA GLU A 129 -2.52 8.54 23.82
C GLU A 129 -1.18 9.02 24.40
N ALA A 130 -0.38 8.12 24.95
CA ALA A 130 0.93 8.45 25.52
C ALA A 130 1.87 8.98 24.44
N LYS A 131 2.36 10.21 24.64
CA LYS A 131 3.25 10.88 23.69
C LYS A 131 4.64 10.24 23.67
N ASN A 132 5.18 10.10 22.47
CA ASN A 132 6.55 9.67 22.27
C ASN A 132 7.54 10.77 22.66
N GLY A 133 8.80 10.39 22.90
CA GLY A 133 9.88 11.33 23.16
C GLY A 133 10.27 12.13 21.91
N SER A 134 11.02 13.22 22.11
CA SER A 134 11.47 14.13 21.04
C SER A 134 12.44 13.50 20.03
N THR A 135 12.97 12.31 20.32
CA THR A 135 13.89 11.58 19.45
C THR A 135 13.21 10.44 18.69
N THR A 136 11.88 10.35 18.77
CA THR A 136 11.13 9.33 18.04
C THR A 136 11.05 9.71 16.56
N PRO A 137 11.35 8.78 15.64
CA PRO A 137 11.26 9.03 14.20
C PRO A 137 9.82 9.30 13.75
N VAL A 138 9.69 10.05 12.66
CA VAL A 138 8.41 10.35 12.02
C VAL A 138 8.26 9.50 10.76
N PHE A 139 7.17 8.73 10.69
CA PHE A 139 6.78 8.02 9.48
C PHE A 139 5.74 8.81 8.71
N TYR A 140 6.03 9.06 7.44
CA TYR A 140 5.08 9.60 6.47
C TYR A 140 4.48 8.42 5.70
N ALA A 141 3.40 7.86 6.22
CA ALA A 141 2.72 6.73 5.61
C ALA A 141 1.84 7.17 4.45
N VAL A 142 1.94 6.49 3.32
CA VAL A 142 1.09 6.71 2.14
C VAL A 142 0.68 5.37 1.56
N GLY A 143 -0.62 5.18 1.36
CA GLY A 143 -1.14 3.98 0.69
C GLY A 143 -0.67 3.95 -0.77
N ASN A 144 -0.32 2.77 -1.26
CA ASN A 144 0.08 2.53 -2.63
C ASN A 144 -0.46 1.17 -3.08
N ALA A 145 -0.87 1.07 -4.34
CA ALA A 145 -1.26 -0.20 -4.93
C ALA A 145 -0.62 -0.29 -6.32
N HIS A 146 0.58 -0.84 -6.37
CA HIS A 146 1.25 -1.08 -7.63
C HIS A 146 0.44 -2.05 -8.50
N ILE A 147 0.26 -1.70 -9.77
CA ILE A 147 -0.42 -2.53 -10.76
C ILE A 147 0.51 -2.72 -11.94
N ASP A 148 0.97 -3.96 -12.14
CA ASP A 148 1.58 -4.33 -13.41
C ASP A 148 0.56 -4.13 -14.53
N LEU A 149 0.93 -3.38 -15.58
CA LEU A 149 0.06 -3.16 -16.73
C LEU A 149 -0.19 -4.43 -17.54
N ALA A 150 0.73 -5.38 -17.48
CA ALA A 150 0.54 -6.80 -17.70
C ALA A 150 1.67 -7.54 -17.01
N TRP A 151 1.41 -8.74 -16.50
CA TRP A 151 2.43 -9.62 -15.92
C TRP A 151 2.10 -11.06 -16.29
N LEU A 152 1.73 -11.91 -15.32
CA LEU A 152 1.20 -13.25 -15.55
C LEU A 152 -0.32 -13.20 -15.87
N TRP A 153 -0.77 -12.08 -16.38
CA TRP A 153 -2.14 -11.84 -16.86
C TRP A 153 -2.13 -10.89 -18.07
N PRO A 154 -3.17 -10.93 -18.91
CA PRO A 154 -3.28 -10.05 -20.08
C PRO A 154 -3.79 -8.63 -19.70
N MET A 155 -3.62 -7.68 -20.62
CA MET A 155 -4.11 -6.30 -20.48
C MET A 155 -5.60 -6.21 -20.13
N ALA A 156 -6.42 -7.15 -20.61
CA ALA A 156 -7.85 -7.19 -20.27
C ALA A 156 -8.09 -7.37 -18.77
N GLU A 157 -7.22 -8.12 -18.08
CA GLU A 157 -7.29 -8.26 -16.62
C GLU A 157 -6.75 -7.01 -15.92
N THR A 158 -5.79 -6.30 -16.51
CA THR A 158 -5.31 -5.02 -15.97
C THR A 158 -6.45 -3.99 -15.90
N HIS A 159 -7.35 -3.95 -16.89
CA HIS A 159 -8.54 -3.07 -16.84
C HIS A 159 -9.40 -3.36 -15.60
N ARG A 160 -9.66 -4.65 -15.31
CA ARG A 160 -10.42 -5.05 -14.12
C ARG A 160 -9.68 -4.77 -12.81
N LYS A 161 -8.37 -5.03 -12.79
CA LYS A 161 -7.52 -4.72 -11.61
C LYS A 161 -7.55 -3.23 -11.30
N THR A 162 -7.43 -2.39 -12.33
CA THR A 162 -7.47 -0.93 -12.17
C THR A 162 -8.80 -0.49 -11.56
N GLU A 163 -9.92 -0.97 -12.09
CA GLU A 163 -11.26 -0.62 -11.58
C GLU A 163 -11.42 -1.02 -10.12
N ARG A 164 -11.23 -2.30 -9.79
CA ARG A 164 -11.45 -2.79 -8.41
C ARG A 164 -10.48 -2.17 -7.41
N THR A 165 -9.21 -1.92 -7.82
CA THR A 165 -8.23 -1.25 -6.97
C THR A 165 -8.63 0.19 -6.71
N PHE A 166 -8.97 0.95 -7.75
CA PHE A 166 -9.32 2.35 -7.61
C PHE A 166 -10.62 2.54 -6.83
N ALA A 167 -11.62 1.68 -7.06
CA ALA A 167 -12.87 1.68 -6.28
C ALA A 167 -12.62 1.37 -4.79
N ALA A 168 -11.77 0.39 -4.50
CA ALA A 168 -11.40 0.04 -3.13
C ALA A 168 -10.67 1.19 -2.43
N GLN A 169 -9.73 1.84 -3.11
CA GLN A 169 -8.98 2.97 -2.54
C GLN A 169 -9.87 4.20 -2.28
N LEU A 170 -10.77 4.53 -3.20
CA LEU A 170 -11.76 5.60 -2.96
C LEU A 170 -12.63 5.31 -1.76
N ARG A 171 -13.05 4.06 -1.58
CA ARG A 171 -13.80 3.62 -0.40
C ARG A 171 -13.01 3.85 0.90
N LEU A 172 -11.72 3.49 0.92
CA LEU A 172 -10.86 3.73 2.08
C LEU A 172 -10.66 5.22 2.36
N LEU A 173 -10.55 6.06 1.33
CA LEU A 173 -10.46 7.52 1.48
C LEU A 173 -11.74 8.15 2.05
N GLU A 174 -12.90 7.54 1.82
CA GLU A 174 -14.18 7.95 2.42
C GLU A 174 -14.29 7.49 3.87
N GLU A 175 -13.81 6.28 4.17
CA GLU A 175 -13.92 5.62 5.48
C GLU A 175 -12.89 6.18 6.49
N TYR A 176 -11.68 6.52 6.02
CA TYR A 176 -10.57 7.01 6.84
C TYR A 176 -10.13 8.41 6.40
N PRO A 177 -10.55 9.47 7.10
CA PRO A 177 -10.27 10.86 6.71
C PRO A 177 -8.78 11.22 6.66
N GLU A 178 -7.95 10.58 7.49
CA GLU A 178 -6.50 10.75 7.55
C GLU A 178 -5.75 10.01 6.44
N TYR A 179 -6.38 9.06 5.76
CA TYR A 179 -5.76 8.23 4.74
C TYR A 179 -5.33 9.08 3.53
N LYS A 180 -4.13 8.81 3.04
CA LYS A 180 -3.58 9.34 1.79
C LYS A 180 -3.18 8.18 0.90
N TYR A 181 -3.50 8.28 -0.37
CA TYR A 181 -3.19 7.26 -1.36
C TYR A 181 -2.43 7.86 -2.54
N ILE A 182 -1.34 7.22 -2.98
CA ILE A 182 -0.59 7.60 -4.17
C ILE A 182 -0.81 6.58 -5.28
N GLN A 183 -1.06 7.07 -6.49
CA GLN A 183 -1.13 6.26 -7.70
C GLN A 183 -0.32 6.90 -8.81
N SER A 184 0.58 6.13 -9.37
CA SER A 184 1.34 6.42 -10.58
C SER A 184 0.60 5.97 -11.83
N GLN A 185 1.28 5.98 -12.96
CA GLN A 185 0.87 5.40 -14.24
C GLN A 185 -0.40 6.01 -14.86
N PRO A 186 -0.27 7.13 -15.61
CA PRO A 186 -1.35 7.69 -16.43
C PRO A 186 -2.06 6.67 -17.31
N ALA A 187 -1.38 5.61 -17.76
CA ALA A 187 -2.00 4.53 -18.52
C ALA A 187 -3.17 3.86 -17.76
N ALA A 188 -3.00 3.64 -16.44
CA ALA A 188 -4.05 3.07 -15.59
C ALA A 188 -5.23 4.06 -15.44
N TYR A 189 -4.94 5.34 -15.24
CA TYR A 189 -5.98 6.38 -15.20
C TYR A 189 -6.74 6.50 -16.53
N GLU A 190 -6.05 6.38 -17.66
CA GLU A 190 -6.67 6.42 -18.98
C GLU A 190 -7.59 5.21 -19.21
N MET A 191 -7.21 4.03 -18.74
CA MET A 191 -8.10 2.87 -18.72
C MET A 191 -9.35 3.14 -17.89
N CYS A 192 -9.18 3.69 -16.68
CA CYS A 192 -10.29 4.06 -15.82
C CYS A 192 -11.18 5.12 -16.48
N ARG A 193 -10.60 6.18 -17.05
CA ARG A 193 -11.35 7.22 -17.77
C ARG A 193 -12.20 6.66 -18.91
N LYS A 194 -11.63 5.74 -19.66
CA LYS A 194 -12.28 5.14 -20.84
C LYS A 194 -13.40 4.18 -20.50
N TYR A 195 -13.19 3.31 -19.52
CA TYR A 195 -14.09 2.20 -19.22
C TYR A 195 -14.98 2.46 -18.01
N TYR A 196 -14.57 3.32 -17.09
CA TYR A 196 -15.23 3.62 -15.82
C TYR A 196 -15.28 5.15 -15.54
N PRO A 197 -15.93 5.94 -16.42
CA PRO A 197 -15.85 7.41 -16.36
C PRO A 197 -16.36 8.00 -15.05
N GLU A 198 -17.36 7.39 -14.42
CA GLU A 198 -17.88 7.85 -13.13
C GLU A 198 -16.85 7.64 -12.01
N LEU A 199 -16.15 6.51 -12.02
CA LEU A 199 -15.06 6.22 -11.09
C LEU A 199 -13.91 7.24 -11.28
N PHE A 200 -13.56 7.53 -12.54
CA PHE A 200 -12.54 8.52 -12.85
C PHE A 200 -12.89 9.92 -12.35
N GLN A 201 -14.17 10.31 -12.43
CA GLN A 201 -14.62 11.59 -11.90
C GLN A 201 -14.46 11.67 -10.36
N ARG A 202 -14.80 10.61 -9.63
CA ARG A 202 -14.57 10.52 -8.18
C ARG A 202 -13.08 10.61 -7.82
N ILE A 203 -12.21 10.02 -8.64
CA ILE A 203 -10.76 10.15 -8.46
C ILE A 203 -10.33 11.61 -8.61
N LYS A 204 -10.84 12.33 -9.63
CA LYS A 204 -10.52 13.77 -9.80
C LYS A 204 -10.94 14.61 -8.59
N GLU A 205 -12.07 14.29 -7.99
CA GLU A 205 -12.54 14.94 -6.76
C GLU A 205 -11.60 14.63 -5.58
N ALA A 206 -11.22 13.37 -5.39
CA ALA A 206 -10.28 12.97 -4.35
C ALA A 206 -8.88 13.59 -4.53
N VAL A 207 -8.43 13.79 -5.78
CA VAL A 207 -7.18 14.53 -6.08
C VAL A 207 -7.32 16.00 -5.68
N LYS A 208 -8.44 16.64 -6.02
CA LYS A 208 -8.71 18.03 -5.65
C LYS A 208 -8.75 18.24 -4.14
N ASP A 209 -9.28 17.26 -3.40
CA ASP A 209 -9.34 17.27 -1.94
C ASP A 209 -7.98 16.93 -1.29
N GLY A 210 -6.96 16.63 -2.09
CA GLY A 210 -5.62 16.30 -1.62
C GLY A 210 -5.53 14.97 -0.86
N LYS A 211 -6.50 14.08 -1.04
CA LYS A 211 -6.53 12.72 -0.48
C LYS A 211 -5.88 11.71 -1.40
N TRP A 212 -6.11 11.83 -2.70
CA TRP A 212 -5.50 11.01 -3.73
C TRP A 212 -4.35 11.79 -4.38
N ILE A 213 -3.15 11.23 -4.34
CA ILE A 213 -1.93 11.83 -4.88
C ILE A 213 -1.70 11.24 -6.27
N ALA A 214 -2.02 12.01 -7.31
CA ALA A 214 -1.76 11.66 -8.70
C ALA A 214 -0.33 12.10 -9.06
N GLU A 215 0.64 11.21 -8.89
CA GLU A 215 2.07 11.51 -9.05
C GLU A 215 2.81 10.29 -9.61
N GLY A 216 3.94 10.49 -10.33
CA GLY A 216 4.74 9.39 -10.88
C GLY A 216 5.46 9.74 -12.16
N ALA A 217 5.23 10.91 -12.71
CA ALA A 217 5.86 11.56 -13.85
C ALA A 217 5.74 10.82 -15.21
N MET A 218 6.05 9.53 -15.28
CA MET A 218 6.02 8.75 -16.51
C MET A 218 4.64 8.17 -16.83
N TRP A 219 4.40 7.87 -18.10
CA TRP A 219 3.14 7.28 -18.58
C TRP A 219 2.86 5.89 -18.00
N VAL A 220 3.92 5.07 -17.93
CA VAL A 220 3.95 3.77 -17.25
C VAL A 220 5.18 3.72 -16.35
N GLU A 221 5.36 2.63 -15.59
CA GLU A 221 6.57 2.34 -14.82
C GLU A 221 7.51 1.44 -15.63
N PRO A 222 8.38 1.99 -16.51
CA PRO A 222 9.20 1.21 -17.39
C PRO A 222 10.48 0.72 -16.72
N ASP A 223 11.05 -0.39 -17.20
CA ASP A 223 12.46 -0.69 -17.02
C ASP A 223 13.29 0.36 -17.76
N THR A 224 13.98 1.21 -17.01
CA THR A 224 14.68 2.35 -17.60
C THR A 224 16.03 1.95 -18.23
N ASN A 225 16.49 0.73 -18.00
CA ASN A 225 17.70 0.21 -18.66
C ASN A 225 17.39 -0.44 -20.02
N MET A 226 16.18 -0.96 -20.19
CA MET A 226 15.75 -1.58 -21.45
C MET A 226 15.23 -0.56 -22.47
N ALA A 227 14.60 0.53 -21.99
CA ALA A 227 14.05 1.56 -22.85
C ALA A 227 15.12 2.53 -23.35
N SER A 228 14.98 3.01 -24.59
CA SER A 228 15.85 4.07 -25.12
C SER A 228 15.64 5.41 -24.42
N GLY A 229 16.64 6.28 -24.43
CA GLY A 229 16.52 7.64 -23.87
C GLY A 229 15.36 8.44 -24.48
N GLU A 230 15.13 8.34 -25.78
CA GLU A 230 13.99 8.96 -26.47
C GLU A 230 12.66 8.40 -25.95
N ALA A 231 12.55 7.09 -25.73
CA ALA A 231 11.35 6.49 -25.17
C ALA A 231 11.10 7.01 -23.75
N LEU A 232 12.13 7.12 -22.92
CA LEU A 232 12.01 7.64 -21.54
C LEU A 232 11.58 9.12 -21.53
N ILE A 233 12.12 9.94 -22.44
CA ILE A 233 11.68 11.34 -22.57
C ILE A 233 10.20 11.41 -22.97
N ARG A 234 9.74 10.54 -23.87
CA ARG A 234 8.31 10.47 -24.23
C ARG A 234 7.43 9.98 -23.08
N GLN A 235 7.89 9.05 -22.29
CA GLN A 235 7.19 8.62 -21.07
C GLN A 235 6.92 9.82 -20.14
N LEU A 236 7.94 10.66 -19.93
CA LEU A 236 7.84 11.88 -19.11
C LEU A 236 6.95 12.95 -19.78
N LEU A 237 7.11 13.16 -21.08
CA LEU A 237 6.32 14.14 -21.83
C LEU A 237 4.82 13.84 -21.75
N TYR A 238 4.44 12.60 -22.07
CA TYR A 238 3.03 12.19 -22.05
C TYR A 238 2.50 12.06 -20.63
N GLY A 239 3.29 11.53 -19.71
CA GLY A 239 2.89 11.38 -18.31
C GLY A 239 2.64 12.72 -17.63
N LYS A 240 3.61 13.64 -17.67
CA LYS A 240 3.46 14.98 -17.09
C LYS A 240 2.33 15.77 -17.75
N LYS A 241 2.18 15.66 -19.08
CA LYS A 241 1.07 16.29 -19.79
C LYS A 241 -0.27 15.79 -19.27
N TYR A 242 -0.45 14.48 -19.12
CA TYR A 242 -1.68 13.88 -18.63
C TYR A 242 -2.00 14.33 -17.20
N TYR A 243 -1.03 14.27 -16.29
CA TYR A 243 -1.23 14.77 -14.91
C TYR A 243 -1.65 16.24 -14.89
N LYS A 244 -1.06 17.07 -15.75
CA LYS A 244 -1.41 18.49 -15.85
C LYS A 244 -2.81 18.72 -16.40
N GLU A 245 -3.18 18.03 -17.48
CA GLU A 245 -4.45 18.21 -18.17
C GLU A 245 -5.63 17.64 -17.37
N GLU A 246 -5.47 16.45 -16.78
CA GLU A 246 -6.56 15.78 -16.10
C GLU A 246 -6.69 16.16 -14.62
N PHE A 247 -5.58 16.40 -13.93
CA PHE A 247 -5.58 16.64 -12.49
C PHE A 247 -5.04 18.01 -12.08
N GLY A 248 -4.52 18.81 -13.00
CA GLY A 248 -3.88 20.10 -12.70
C GLY A 248 -2.50 19.97 -12.00
N VAL A 249 -1.96 18.78 -11.92
CA VAL A 249 -0.71 18.46 -11.20
C VAL A 249 0.51 18.61 -12.12
N ASP A 250 1.48 19.41 -11.70
CA ASP A 250 2.82 19.42 -12.31
C ASP A 250 3.70 18.39 -11.60
N SER A 251 3.67 17.16 -12.11
CA SER A 251 4.37 16.03 -11.50
C SER A 251 5.89 16.27 -11.43
N GLN A 252 6.47 16.10 -10.26
CA GLN A 252 7.88 16.36 -9.98
C GLN A 252 8.63 15.15 -9.41
N MET A 253 7.95 14.05 -9.21
CA MET A 253 8.50 12.83 -8.65
C MET A 253 8.31 11.66 -9.62
N LEU A 254 9.39 10.96 -9.95
CA LEU A 254 9.32 9.67 -10.61
C LEU A 254 9.08 8.59 -9.54
N TRP A 255 8.03 7.79 -9.74
CA TRP A 255 7.64 6.72 -8.85
C TRP A 255 7.74 5.38 -9.57
N LEU A 256 8.75 4.58 -9.22
CA LEU A 256 9.06 3.28 -9.84
C LEU A 256 9.27 2.21 -8.76
N PRO A 257 8.23 1.77 -8.04
CA PRO A 257 8.38 0.87 -6.91
C PRO A 257 8.83 -0.53 -7.33
N ASP A 258 8.47 -0.96 -8.55
CA ASP A 258 8.70 -2.33 -9.03
C ASP A 258 9.46 -2.37 -10.38
N THR A 259 10.48 -1.55 -10.51
CA THR A 259 11.37 -1.51 -11.70
C THR A 259 12.69 -2.18 -11.39
N PHE A 260 13.20 -3.00 -12.29
CA PHE A 260 14.42 -3.82 -12.12
C PHE A 260 15.64 -3.24 -12.83
N GLY A 261 15.47 -2.35 -13.81
CA GLY A 261 16.55 -1.77 -14.60
C GLY A 261 16.64 -0.25 -14.47
N TYR A 262 17.86 0.25 -14.26
CA TYR A 262 18.13 1.68 -14.04
C TYR A 262 19.30 2.15 -14.92
N THR A 263 19.03 3.03 -15.89
CA THR A 263 20.08 3.63 -16.71
C THR A 263 20.84 4.75 -15.98
N ALA A 264 22.14 4.81 -16.15
CA ALA A 264 22.96 5.90 -15.62
C ALA A 264 22.62 7.29 -16.19
N ALA A 265 21.89 7.35 -17.31
CA ALA A 265 21.38 8.59 -17.90
C ALA A 265 20.10 9.10 -17.24
N LEU A 266 19.47 8.34 -16.36
CA LEU A 266 18.18 8.69 -15.77
C LEU A 266 18.19 10.02 -15.03
N PRO A 267 19.19 10.36 -14.18
CA PRO A 267 19.24 11.67 -13.53
C PRO A 267 19.23 12.85 -14.50
N GLN A 268 19.98 12.76 -15.60
CA GLN A 268 20.01 13.78 -16.66
C GLN A 268 18.63 13.95 -17.32
N ILE A 269 17.99 12.84 -17.68
CA ILE A 269 16.68 12.83 -18.33
C ILE A 269 15.62 13.44 -17.38
N LEU A 270 15.58 13.01 -16.13
CA LEU A 270 14.64 13.50 -15.13
C LEU A 270 14.79 15.00 -14.89
N LYS A 271 16.02 15.46 -14.67
CA LYS A 271 16.30 16.86 -14.43
C LYS A 271 15.93 17.74 -15.61
N SER A 272 16.25 17.30 -16.84
CA SER A 272 15.91 18.01 -18.08
C SER A 272 14.40 18.11 -18.31
N CYS A 273 13.62 17.15 -17.79
CA CYS A 273 12.16 17.14 -17.85
C CYS A 273 11.49 17.77 -16.62
N GLY A 274 12.23 18.41 -15.72
CA GLY A 274 11.69 19.10 -14.54
C GLY A 274 11.25 18.19 -13.41
N VAL A 275 11.72 16.93 -13.39
CA VAL A 275 11.51 15.99 -12.29
C VAL A 275 12.62 16.18 -11.26
N LYS A 276 12.27 16.25 -9.97
CA LYS A 276 13.20 16.57 -8.87
C LYS A 276 13.51 15.38 -7.98
N TYR A 277 12.58 14.43 -7.90
CA TYR A 277 12.61 13.33 -6.95
C TYR A 277 12.45 11.99 -7.66
N LEU A 278 13.09 10.97 -7.12
CA LEU A 278 12.94 9.58 -7.55
C LEU A 278 12.62 8.72 -6.33
N VAL A 279 11.58 7.90 -6.44
CA VAL A 279 11.29 6.81 -5.50
C VAL A 279 11.33 5.49 -6.26
N THR A 280 12.16 4.56 -5.79
CA THR A 280 12.26 3.21 -6.35
C THR A 280 12.72 2.21 -5.28
N GLN A 281 12.60 0.90 -5.53
CA GLN A 281 12.83 -0.10 -4.48
C GLN A 281 13.75 -1.26 -4.88
N LYS A 282 13.63 -1.81 -6.08
CA LYS A 282 14.24 -3.09 -6.47
C LYS A 282 15.78 -3.10 -6.48
N ILE A 283 16.44 -1.98 -6.33
CA ILE A 283 17.89 -1.91 -6.11
C ILE A 283 18.29 -2.74 -4.88
N PHE A 284 17.46 -2.79 -3.83
CA PHE A 284 17.71 -3.63 -2.66
C PHE A 284 17.72 -5.13 -2.95
N TRP A 285 17.08 -5.57 -4.04
CA TRP A 285 17.03 -6.98 -4.42
C TRP A 285 18.20 -7.41 -5.29
N SER A 286 18.75 -6.51 -6.07
CA SER A 286 19.73 -6.82 -7.12
C SER A 286 21.09 -6.14 -6.93
N TYR A 287 21.23 -5.32 -5.88
CA TYR A 287 22.50 -4.68 -5.61
C TYR A 287 23.55 -5.71 -5.20
N ASN A 288 24.68 -5.68 -5.90
CA ASN A 288 25.90 -6.43 -5.58
C ASN A 288 25.62 -7.88 -5.13
N GLU A 289 24.90 -8.65 -5.97
CA GLU A 289 24.55 -10.06 -5.72
C GLU A 289 23.69 -10.30 -4.45
N GLY A 290 22.87 -9.32 -4.05
CA GLY A 290 21.95 -9.41 -2.93
C GLY A 290 22.44 -8.75 -1.63
N GLU A 291 23.57 -8.07 -1.67
CA GLU A 291 23.94 -7.17 -0.58
C GLU A 291 22.92 -6.07 -0.42
N GLN A 292 22.72 -5.63 0.81
CA GLN A 292 21.81 -4.52 1.08
C GLN A 292 22.43 -3.21 0.60
N PHE A 293 21.68 -2.44 -0.23
CA PHE A 293 22.10 -1.11 -0.63
C PHE A 293 22.23 -0.21 0.61
N PRO A 294 23.35 0.53 0.80
CA PRO A 294 23.67 1.16 2.09
C PRO A 294 22.91 2.46 2.37
N TYR A 295 22.15 3.00 1.38
CA TYR A 295 21.51 4.30 1.48
C TYR A 295 20.01 4.22 1.18
N HIS A 296 19.19 4.90 1.98
CA HIS A 296 17.78 5.14 1.69
C HIS A 296 17.58 6.50 1.01
N TYR A 297 18.36 7.48 1.41
CA TYR A 297 18.30 8.85 0.86
C TYR A 297 19.66 9.24 0.35
N PHE A 298 19.73 9.67 -0.90
CA PHE A 298 20.97 10.10 -1.52
C PHE A 298 20.71 11.00 -2.73
N TYR A 299 21.75 11.69 -3.17
CA TYR A 299 21.77 12.33 -4.48
C TYR A 299 22.35 11.34 -5.48
N TRP A 300 21.50 10.89 -6.42
CA TRP A 300 22.01 10.11 -7.53
C TRP A 300 22.57 11.05 -8.59
N GLU A 301 23.85 10.94 -8.88
CA GLU A 301 24.56 11.71 -9.89
C GLU A 301 24.65 10.92 -11.18
N GLY A 302 24.15 11.50 -12.27
CA GLY A 302 24.25 10.96 -13.62
C GLY A 302 25.62 11.24 -14.27
N MET A 303 25.83 10.65 -15.46
CA MET A 303 27.09 10.77 -16.19
C MET A 303 27.45 12.21 -16.58
N ASP A 304 26.49 13.09 -16.68
CA ASP A 304 26.66 14.51 -17.01
C ASP A 304 26.81 15.43 -15.76
N GLY A 305 26.85 14.84 -14.55
CA GLY A 305 26.86 15.56 -13.28
C GLY A 305 25.50 16.06 -12.80
N SER A 306 24.41 15.76 -13.51
CA SER A 306 23.06 16.05 -13.03
C SER A 306 22.74 15.23 -11.79
N LYS A 307 22.10 15.85 -10.79
CA LYS A 307 21.76 15.21 -9.52
C LYS A 307 20.26 15.17 -9.31
N ILE A 308 19.76 14.02 -8.85
CA ILE A 308 18.37 13.78 -8.46
C ILE A 308 18.32 13.33 -7.00
N THR A 309 17.42 13.91 -6.22
CA THR A 309 17.14 13.43 -4.86
C THR A 309 16.41 12.11 -4.94
N SER A 310 16.99 11.06 -4.39
CA SER A 310 16.47 9.71 -4.51
C SER A 310 16.13 9.14 -3.13
N PHE A 311 15.03 8.40 -3.07
CA PHE A 311 14.61 7.64 -1.92
C PHE A 311 14.36 6.18 -2.30
N LEU A 312 14.93 5.27 -1.53
CA LEU A 312 14.79 3.83 -1.69
C LEU A 312 14.24 3.21 -0.39
N PRO A 313 12.94 2.95 -0.31
CA PRO A 313 12.40 2.09 0.75
C PRO A 313 12.86 0.64 0.53
N THR A 314 13.00 -0.14 1.60
CA THR A 314 13.31 -1.56 1.49
C THR A 314 12.13 -2.41 0.99
N SER A 315 10.92 -1.86 1.10
CA SER A 315 9.69 -2.43 0.53
C SER A 315 8.78 -1.30 0.02
N TYR A 316 7.85 -1.62 -0.86
CA TYR A 316 6.74 -0.74 -1.25
C TYR A 316 5.38 -1.33 -0.85
N THR A 317 5.41 -2.42 -0.08
CA THR A 317 4.24 -3.14 0.44
C THR A 317 4.36 -3.31 1.96
N TYR A 318 4.79 -2.26 2.66
CA TYR A 318 4.85 -2.31 4.11
C TYR A 318 3.47 -2.49 4.73
N ARG A 319 3.44 -3.15 5.87
CA ARG A 319 2.32 -3.06 6.79
C ARG A 319 2.52 -1.86 7.71
N THR A 320 1.44 -1.39 8.32
CA THR A 320 1.46 -0.23 9.22
C THR A 320 1.29 -0.60 10.69
N ASP A 321 1.35 -1.89 11.00
CA ASP A 321 1.33 -2.36 12.39
C ASP A 321 2.61 -1.98 13.15
N PRO A 322 2.56 -1.83 14.47
CA PRO A 322 3.69 -1.37 15.26
C PRO A 322 4.96 -2.21 15.12
N SER A 323 4.82 -3.52 14.99
CA SER A 323 5.96 -4.43 14.84
C SER A 323 6.73 -4.16 13.55
N GLU A 324 6.00 -3.95 12.43
CA GLU A 324 6.60 -3.60 11.14
C GLU A 324 7.28 -2.22 11.21
N LEU A 325 6.60 -1.20 11.74
CA LEU A 325 7.16 0.15 11.84
C LEU A 325 8.45 0.18 12.65
N ILE A 326 8.48 -0.51 13.78
CA ILE A 326 9.66 -0.60 14.62
C ILE A 326 10.78 -1.33 13.88
N GLY A 327 10.46 -2.47 13.21
CA GLY A 327 11.41 -3.23 12.42
C GLY A 327 11.99 -2.43 11.24
N VAL A 328 11.18 -1.65 10.54
CA VAL A 328 11.64 -0.73 9.47
C VAL A 328 12.66 0.26 10.02
N TRP A 329 12.40 0.84 11.18
CA TRP A 329 13.33 1.76 11.80
C TRP A 329 14.61 1.06 12.27
N GLU A 330 14.50 -0.10 12.91
CA GLU A 330 15.65 -0.90 13.40
C GLU A 330 16.60 -1.27 12.27
N ASN A 331 16.08 -1.62 11.10
CA ASN A 331 16.86 -2.02 9.93
C ASN A 331 17.30 -0.87 9.03
N ARG A 332 16.97 0.38 9.38
CA ARG A 332 17.36 1.53 8.58
C ARG A 332 18.85 1.87 8.70
N SER A 333 19.51 2.14 7.57
CA SER A 333 20.94 2.43 7.51
C SER A 333 21.31 3.86 7.97
N GLN A 334 20.56 4.88 7.59
CA GLN A 334 20.89 6.31 7.77
C GLN A 334 20.13 6.96 8.93
N LYS A 335 20.21 6.38 10.14
CA LYS A 335 19.49 6.88 11.32
C LYS A 335 19.96 8.25 11.83
N ARG A 336 21.21 8.64 11.50
CA ARG A 336 21.80 9.90 11.96
C ARG A 336 21.46 11.09 11.07
N ASP A 337 21.12 10.81 9.82
CA ASP A 337 20.98 11.86 8.80
C ASP A 337 19.58 12.44 8.74
N LEU A 338 18.58 11.60 8.98
CA LEU A 338 17.16 11.97 8.95
C LEU A 338 16.39 11.22 10.04
N ASP A 339 15.51 11.95 10.71
CA ASP A 339 14.55 11.44 11.69
C ASP A 339 13.18 11.09 11.09
N ALA A 340 13.10 11.11 9.76
CA ALA A 340 11.87 10.88 9.00
C ALA A 340 12.03 9.73 8.00
N PHE A 341 10.92 9.07 7.68
CA PHE A 341 10.85 7.97 6.72
C PHE A 341 9.55 8.03 5.93
N LEU A 342 9.64 7.94 4.58
CA LEU A 342 8.47 7.72 3.73
C LEU A 342 8.14 6.23 3.72
N LEU A 343 6.93 5.88 4.09
CA LEU A 343 6.45 4.50 4.21
C LEU A 343 5.32 4.24 3.19
N PRO A 344 5.63 3.73 1.99
CA PRO A 344 4.59 3.24 1.07
C PRO A 344 4.04 1.91 1.60
N PHE A 345 2.73 1.84 1.81
CA PHE A 345 2.07 0.63 2.31
C PHE A 345 0.89 0.20 1.43
N GLY A 346 0.52 -1.10 1.46
CA GLY A 346 -0.59 -1.67 0.70
C GLY A 346 -0.24 -2.94 -0.02
#